data_a8cee7cf1fd680944f5f04094419ac0c
#
_entry.id   a8cee7cf1fd680944f5f04094419ac0c
#
_cell.length_a   1.000
_cell.length_b   1.000
_cell.length_c   1.000
_cell.angle_alpha   90.00
_cell.angle_beta   90.00
_cell.angle_gamma   90.00
#
_symmetry.space_group_name_H-M   'P 1'
#
loop_
_entity.id
_entity.type
_entity.pdbx_description
1 polymer ?
#
loop_
_entity_poly.entity_id
_entity_poly.type
_entity_poly.pdbx_seq_one_letter_code
_entity_poly.pdbx_strand_id
1 'polypeptide(L)'
;MLNYANSARLRKFIIIGTLCEGKGQKIAIEAMHNLIREGYLCHLKIIGNNRVPYASYLNKIVADYNLSDYVEFMGFRHDLDQIRLDNDVCLIPSLSEAFGRVTIESMAAGMIVVASDSGASKEIINDGINGFLFSSGSVSDLTSVLKKILDVE
;
A
#
# COMPACT_ATOMS: atom_id res chain seq x y z
N MET A 1 -3.85 5.52 37.46
CA MET A 1 -2.91 5.30 36.33
C MET A 1 -3.68 4.57 35.24
N LEU A 2 -4.16 5.32 34.26
CA LEU A 2 -4.78 4.72 33.09
C LEU A 2 -3.64 4.13 32.26
N ASN A 3 -3.59 2.81 32.22
CA ASN A 3 -2.78 2.10 31.26
C ASN A 3 -3.32 2.44 29.86
N TYR A 4 -2.70 3.38 29.19
CA TYR A 4 -2.75 3.46 27.73
C TYR A 4 -1.95 2.29 27.17
N ALA A 5 -2.41 1.09 27.46
CA ALA A 5 -1.96 -0.08 26.75
C ALA A 5 -2.46 0.08 25.33
N ASN A 6 -1.55 0.59 24.47
CA ASN A 6 -1.49 0.36 23.03
C ASN A 6 -2.80 -0.18 22.42
N SER A 7 -3.76 0.68 22.16
CA SER A 7 -4.68 0.42 21.08
C SER A 7 -3.96 0.81 19.78
N ALA A 8 -2.90 0.07 19.44
CA ALA A 8 -2.32 0.17 18.13
C ALA A 8 -3.42 -0.19 17.13
N ARG A 9 -4.04 0.85 16.56
CA ARG A 9 -5.11 0.67 15.59
C ARG A 9 -4.53 -0.04 14.38
N LEU A 10 -5.16 -1.15 13.99
CA LEU A 10 -4.85 -1.83 12.73
C LEU A 10 -4.98 -0.85 11.58
N ARG A 11 -3.90 -0.57 10.88
CA ARG A 11 -3.90 0.26 9.67
C ARG A 11 -4.15 -0.60 8.45
N LYS A 12 -5.06 -0.15 7.61
CA LYS A 12 -5.52 -0.86 6.43
C LYS A 12 -4.99 -0.19 5.17
N PHE A 13 -4.14 -0.90 4.47
CA PHE A 13 -3.54 -0.44 3.21
C PHE A 13 -4.23 -1.09 2.01
N ILE A 14 -4.32 -0.36 0.91
CA ILE A 14 -4.79 -0.89 -0.38
C ILE A 14 -3.82 -0.57 -1.51
N ILE A 15 -3.79 -1.45 -2.50
CA ILE A 15 -3.23 -1.18 -3.84
C ILE A 15 -4.32 -1.50 -4.85
N ILE A 16 -4.55 -0.59 -5.79
CA ILE A 16 -5.52 -0.76 -6.88
C ILE A 16 -4.78 -0.69 -8.21
N GLY A 17 -4.87 -1.74 -9.01
CA GLY A 17 -4.28 -1.76 -10.33
C GLY A 17 -4.04 -3.16 -10.88
N THR A 18 -3.62 -3.22 -12.12
CA THR A 18 -3.21 -4.47 -12.77
C THR A 18 -2.06 -5.12 -12.01
N LEU A 19 -2.13 -6.43 -11.80
CA LEU A 19 -1.04 -7.17 -11.17
C LEU A 19 0.07 -7.41 -12.19
N CYS A 20 1.11 -6.63 -12.10
CA CYS A 20 2.30 -6.73 -12.94
C CYS A 20 3.49 -6.07 -12.24
N GLU A 21 4.69 -6.41 -12.69
CA GLU A 21 5.93 -5.89 -12.10
C GLU A 21 5.96 -4.35 -12.03
N GLY A 22 5.51 -3.69 -13.10
CA GLY A 22 5.50 -2.24 -13.18
C GLY A 22 4.60 -1.54 -12.15
N LYS A 23 3.63 -2.24 -11.55
CA LYS A 23 2.75 -1.69 -10.52
C LYS A 23 3.30 -1.82 -9.08
N GLY A 24 4.39 -2.55 -8.90
CA GLY A 24 5.14 -2.56 -7.65
C GLY A 24 4.49 -3.29 -6.47
N GLN A 25 3.53 -4.19 -6.71
CA GLN A 25 2.92 -4.97 -5.62
C GLN A 25 3.96 -5.74 -4.81
N LYS A 26 4.99 -6.27 -5.46
CA LYS A 26 6.08 -6.96 -4.78
C LYS A 26 6.79 -6.06 -3.76
N ILE A 27 7.05 -4.83 -4.12
CA ILE A 27 7.71 -3.83 -3.24
C ILE A 27 6.86 -3.62 -1.98
N ALA A 28 5.54 -3.49 -2.15
CA ALA A 28 4.63 -3.33 -1.02
C ALA A 28 4.57 -4.57 -0.13
N ILE A 29 4.57 -5.78 -0.71
CA ILE A 29 4.59 -7.04 0.05
C ILE A 29 5.88 -7.15 0.86
N GLU A 30 7.02 -6.80 0.29
CA GLU A 30 8.30 -6.80 1.00
C GLU A 30 8.34 -5.76 2.12
N ALA A 31 7.75 -4.58 1.92
CA ALA A 31 7.60 -3.58 2.98
C ALA A 31 6.69 -4.08 4.10
N MET A 32 5.59 -4.76 3.77
CA MET A 32 4.72 -5.42 4.76
C MET A 32 5.50 -6.45 5.59
N HIS A 33 6.34 -7.25 4.94
CA HIS A 33 7.20 -8.21 5.65
C HIS A 33 8.07 -7.52 6.71
N ASN A 34 8.70 -6.41 6.36
CA ASN A 34 9.50 -5.63 7.29
C ASN A 34 8.68 -5.09 8.46
N LEU A 35 7.51 -4.52 8.17
CA LEU A 35 6.62 -3.95 9.19
C LEU A 35 6.10 -5.02 10.17
N ILE A 36 5.65 -6.15 9.67
CA ILE A 36 5.13 -7.24 10.51
C ILE A 36 6.25 -7.81 11.39
N ARG A 37 7.46 -7.96 10.85
CA ARG A 37 8.62 -8.42 11.66
C ARG A 37 8.98 -7.46 12.78
N GLU A 38 8.73 -6.18 12.61
CA GLU A 38 8.96 -5.15 13.62
C GLU A 38 7.78 -4.97 14.59
N GLY A 39 6.71 -5.76 14.44
CA GLY A 39 5.56 -5.77 15.35
C GLY A 39 4.46 -4.77 15.03
N TYR A 40 4.50 -4.13 13.86
CA TYR A 40 3.42 -3.22 13.44
C TYR A 40 2.14 -3.98 13.09
N LEU A 41 0.99 -3.42 13.43
CA LEU A 41 -0.32 -3.94 13.08
C LEU A 41 -0.82 -3.28 11.80
N CYS A 42 -0.72 -3.99 10.69
CA CYS A 42 -1.20 -3.51 9.39
C CYS A 42 -1.68 -4.67 8.52
N HIS A 43 -2.54 -4.35 7.58
CA HIS A 43 -3.12 -5.28 6.61
C HIS A 43 -3.09 -4.66 5.22
N LEU A 44 -2.79 -5.44 4.20
CA LEU A 44 -2.73 -4.99 2.81
C LEU A 44 -3.75 -5.75 1.96
N LYS A 45 -4.60 -5.02 1.27
CA LYS A 45 -5.49 -5.55 0.22
C LYS A 45 -4.96 -5.16 -1.14
N ILE A 46 -4.82 -6.14 -2.01
CA ILE A 46 -4.38 -5.97 -3.39
C ILE A 46 -5.59 -6.20 -4.30
N ILE A 47 -6.02 -5.14 -4.97
CA ILE A 47 -7.20 -5.11 -5.82
C ILE A 47 -6.75 -5.03 -7.28
N GLY A 48 -7.19 -5.98 -8.09
CA GLY A 48 -6.86 -6.10 -9.49
C GLY A 48 -7.10 -7.52 -9.99
N ASN A 49 -7.10 -7.71 -11.31
CA ASN A 49 -7.32 -9.02 -11.89
C ASN A 49 -6.23 -10.01 -11.42
N ASN A 50 -6.63 -11.01 -10.65
CA ASN A 50 -5.75 -12.05 -10.13
C ASN A 50 -5.67 -13.32 -11.00
N ARG A 51 -6.29 -13.30 -12.18
CA ARG A 51 -6.23 -14.40 -13.16
C ARG A 51 -5.07 -14.25 -14.16
N VAL A 52 -3.99 -13.66 -13.71
CA VAL A 52 -2.77 -13.45 -14.50
C VAL A 52 -1.60 -14.22 -13.88
N PRO A 53 -0.61 -14.65 -14.67
CA PRO A 53 0.52 -15.44 -14.14
C PRO A 53 1.27 -14.75 -13.01
N TYR A 54 1.38 -13.43 -13.05
CA TYR A 54 2.06 -12.65 -12.03
C TYR A 54 1.38 -12.75 -10.65
N ALA A 55 0.07 -13.01 -10.60
CA ALA A 55 -0.65 -13.24 -9.36
C ALA A 55 -0.13 -14.47 -8.61
N SER A 56 0.15 -15.56 -9.31
CA SER A 56 0.74 -16.77 -8.70
C SER A 56 2.12 -16.50 -8.12
N TYR A 57 2.92 -15.70 -8.80
CA TYR A 57 4.23 -15.27 -8.32
C TYR A 57 4.11 -14.45 -7.02
N LEU A 58 3.20 -13.50 -6.97
CA LEU A 58 2.95 -12.69 -5.77
C LEU A 58 2.42 -13.53 -4.62
N ASN A 59 1.48 -14.44 -4.88
CA ASN A 59 0.95 -15.36 -3.87
C ASN A 59 2.06 -16.23 -3.26
N LYS A 60 3.01 -16.68 -4.08
CA LYS A 60 4.16 -17.44 -3.59
C LYS A 60 5.02 -16.62 -2.65
N ILE A 61 5.29 -15.36 -2.97
CA ILE A 61 6.06 -14.46 -2.09
C ILE A 61 5.35 -14.25 -0.76
N VAL A 62 4.04 -14.04 -0.78
CA VAL A 62 3.22 -13.90 0.43
C VAL A 62 3.33 -15.14 1.30
N ALA A 63 3.25 -16.33 0.70
CA ALA A 63 3.38 -17.60 1.42
C ALA A 63 4.80 -17.80 1.98
N ASP A 64 5.82 -17.52 1.19
CA ASP A 64 7.23 -17.68 1.59
C ASP A 64 7.60 -16.75 2.76
N TYR A 65 6.99 -15.58 2.84
CA TYR A 65 7.17 -14.60 3.93
C TYR A 65 6.20 -14.78 5.10
N ASN A 66 5.35 -15.81 5.07
CA ASN A 66 4.32 -16.05 6.10
C ASN A 66 3.37 -14.85 6.29
N LEU A 67 2.99 -14.21 5.20
CA LEU A 67 2.13 -13.02 5.22
C LEU A 67 0.67 -13.31 4.86
N SER A 68 0.24 -14.57 4.80
CA SER A 68 -1.11 -14.94 4.36
C SER A 68 -2.23 -14.34 5.21
N ASP A 69 -1.97 -14.08 6.50
CA ASP A 69 -2.94 -13.42 7.39
C ASP A 69 -2.94 -11.89 7.27
N TYR A 70 -1.97 -11.31 6.56
CA TYR A 70 -1.76 -9.85 6.48
C TYR A 70 -1.95 -9.28 5.08
N VAL A 71 -1.92 -10.11 4.05
CA VAL A 71 -2.06 -9.71 2.64
C VAL A 71 -3.19 -10.49 2.00
N GLU A 72 -4.16 -9.76 1.45
CA GLU A 72 -5.34 -10.33 0.80
C GLU A 72 -5.41 -9.89 -0.66
N PHE A 73 -5.57 -10.86 -1.57
CA PHE A 73 -5.82 -10.62 -2.99
C PHE A 73 -7.32 -10.62 -3.24
N MET A 74 -7.89 -9.48 -3.57
CA MET A 74 -9.34 -9.32 -3.73
C MET A 74 -9.85 -9.59 -5.13
N GLY A 75 -8.98 -9.72 -6.12
CA GLY A 75 -9.37 -9.83 -7.51
C GLY A 75 -9.88 -8.50 -8.07
N PHE A 76 -10.51 -8.56 -9.22
CA PHE A 76 -11.15 -7.40 -9.84
C PHE A 76 -12.41 -7.01 -9.06
N ARG A 77 -12.55 -5.71 -8.74
CA ARG A 77 -13.69 -5.19 -7.98
C ARG A 77 -14.30 -3.97 -8.69
N HIS A 78 -15.62 -3.86 -8.58
CA HIS A 78 -16.38 -2.70 -9.08
C HIS A 78 -16.69 -1.66 -7.99
N ASP A 79 -16.65 -2.07 -6.72
CA ASP A 79 -17.00 -1.27 -5.54
C ASP A 79 -15.81 -0.51 -4.95
N LEU A 80 -14.98 0.10 -5.81
CA LEU A 80 -13.74 0.76 -5.41
C LEU A 80 -13.97 1.93 -4.44
N ASP A 81 -15.06 2.66 -4.59
CA ASP A 81 -15.37 3.77 -3.69
C ASP A 81 -15.60 3.28 -2.26
N GLN A 82 -16.33 2.18 -2.10
CA GLN A 82 -16.55 1.58 -0.79
C GLN A 82 -15.23 1.03 -0.21
N ILE A 83 -14.40 0.39 -1.04
CA ILE A 83 -13.10 -0.12 -0.62
C ILE A 83 -12.22 1.03 -0.11
N ARG A 84 -12.21 2.18 -0.79
CA ARG A 84 -11.46 3.35 -0.34
C ARG A 84 -11.97 3.86 1.01
N LEU A 85 -13.28 3.91 1.21
CA LEU A 85 -13.87 4.34 2.48
C LEU A 85 -13.54 3.41 3.66
N ASP A 86 -13.38 2.13 3.39
CA ASP A 86 -13.13 1.11 4.41
C ASP A 86 -11.63 0.95 4.76
N ASN A 87 -10.76 1.68 4.10
CA ASN A 87 -9.30 1.57 4.27
C ASN A 87 -8.66 2.93 4.54
N ASP A 88 -7.45 2.92 5.06
CA ASP A 88 -6.79 4.13 5.58
C ASP A 88 -5.79 4.73 4.58
N VAL A 89 -5.01 3.89 3.91
CA VAL A 89 -3.86 4.31 3.11
C VAL A 89 -3.89 3.63 1.75
N CYS A 90 -3.74 4.39 0.70
CA CYS A 90 -3.54 3.87 -0.65
C CYS A 90 -2.06 3.91 -1.01
N LEU A 91 -1.52 2.76 -1.36
CA LEU A 91 -0.14 2.61 -1.83
C LEU A 91 -0.12 2.62 -3.36
N ILE A 92 0.76 3.40 -3.94
CA ILE A 92 0.99 3.46 -5.39
C ILE A 92 2.49 3.24 -5.64
N PRO A 93 2.98 2.00 -5.47
CA PRO A 93 4.40 1.67 -5.57
C PRO A 93 4.84 1.43 -7.01
N SER A 94 4.14 2.01 -7.96
CA SER A 94 4.42 1.85 -9.39
C SER A 94 5.83 2.31 -9.75
N LEU A 95 6.53 1.55 -10.58
CA LEU A 95 7.83 1.95 -11.12
C LEU A 95 7.68 3.10 -12.13
N SER A 96 6.52 3.20 -12.76
CA SER A 96 6.16 4.31 -13.65
C SER A 96 4.63 4.51 -13.62
N GLU A 97 4.19 5.70 -13.30
CA GLU A 97 2.77 6.07 -13.24
C GLU A 97 2.45 7.13 -14.29
N ALA A 98 1.64 6.78 -15.32
CA ALA A 98 1.41 7.65 -16.46
C ALA A 98 0.46 8.82 -16.16
N PHE A 99 -0.68 8.55 -15.50
CA PHE A 99 -1.77 9.52 -15.35
C PHE A 99 -2.14 9.88 -13.91
N GLY A 100 -1.80 9.03 -12.94
CA GLY A 100 -2.10 9.28 -11.53
C GLY A 100 -3.59 9.22 -11.17
N ARG A 101 -4.41 8.48 -11.91
CA ARG A 101 -5.86 8.37 -11.64
C ARG A 101 -6.15 7.81 -10.27
N VAL A 102 -5.49 6.72 -9.89
CA VAL A 102 -5.64 6.10 -8.55
C VAL A 102 -5.21 7.07 -7.47
N THR A 103 -4.14 7.83 -7.69
CA THR A 103 -3.66 8.87 -6.78
C THR A 103 -4.76 9.91 -6.52
N ILE A 104 -5.30 10.50 -7.57
CA ILE A 104 -6.33 11.54 -7.48
C ILE A 104 -7.61 11.01 -6.84
N GLU A 105 -8.08 9.84 -7.27
CA GLU A 105 -9.30 9.23 -6.75
C GLU A 105 -9.18 8.87 -5.26
N SER A 106 -8.02 8.40 -4.83
CA SER A 106 -7.75 8.06 -3.44
C SER A 106 -7.64 9.31 -2.55
N MET A 107 -7.01 10.37 -3.06
CA MET A 107 -6.97 11.66 -2.37
C MET A 107 -8.38 12.25 -2.22
N ALA A 108 -9.19 12.18 -3.26
CA ALA A 108 -10.59 12.66 -3.23
C ALA A 108 -11.45 11.88 -2.23
N ALA A 109 -11.14 10.62 -1.99
CA ALA A 109 -11.80 9.77 -0.98
C ALA A 109 -11.31 10.03 0.45
N GLY A 110 -10.35 10.93 0.64
CA GLY A 110 -9.81 11.27 1.96
C GLY A 110 -8.76 10.29 2.49
N MET A 111 -8.22 9.42 1.64
CA MET A 111 -7.17 8.49 2.03
C MET A 111 -5.80 9.18 2.15
N ILE A 112 -4.96 8.66 3.01
CA ILE A 112 -3.52 8.96 2.95
C ILE A 112 -2.97 8.24 1.71
N VAL A 113 -2.25 8.95 0.85
CA VAL A 113 -1.63 8.37 -0.34
C VAL A 113 -0.12 8.31 -0.15
N VAL A 114 0.45 7.14 -0.39
CA VAL A 114 1.89 6.90 -0.40
C VAL A 114 2.28 6.37 -1.77
N ALA A 115 3.05 7.13 -2.52
CA ALA A 115 3.40 6.79 -3.89
C ALA A 115 4.91 6.85 -4.12
N SER A 116 5.38 6.08 -5.11
CA SER A 116 6.74 6.24 -5.61
C SER A 116 6.92 7.61 -6.26
N ASP A 117 8.11 8.14 -6.19
CA ASP A 117 8.49 9.45 -6.78
C ASP A 117 8.70 9.34 -8.31
N SER A 118 7.75 8.73 -9.00
CA SER A 118 7.80 8.48 -10.44
C SER A 118 6.58 9.02 -11.16
N GLY A 119 6.79 9.48 -12.41
CA GLY A 119 5.71 9.88 -13.31
C GLY A 119 4.74 10.90 -12.71
N ALA A 120 3.45 10.68 -12.94
CA ALA A 120 2.39 11.60 -12.53
C ALA A 120 2.28 11.77 -11.00
N SER A 121 2.60 10.77 -10.20
CA SER A 121 2.55 10.89 -8.74
C SER A 121 3.50 11.96 -8.20
N LYS A 122 4.67 12.09 -8.79
CA LYS A 122 5.64 13.13 -8.43
C LYS A 122 5.13 14.55 -8.71
N GLU A 123 4.28 14.71 -9.71
CA GLU A 123 3.67 16.01 -10.03
C GLU A 123 2.47 16.33 -9.15
N ILE A 124 1.73 15.31 -8.73
CA ILE A 124 0.48 15.45 -7.96
C ILE A 124 0.77 15.58 -6.46
N ILE A 125 1.71 14.80 -5.93
CA ILE A 125 1.99 14.71 -4.50
C ILE A 125 3.09 15.70 -4.12
N ASN A 126 2.74 16.55 -3.17
CA ASN A 126 3.68 17.43 -2.47
C ASN A 126 4.02 16.72 -1.14
N ASP A 127 5.22 16.15 -1.10
CA ASP A 127 5.64 15.22 -0.03
C ASP A 127 5.49 15.83 1.37
N GLY A 128 4.81 15.08 2.23
CA GLY A 128 4.52 15.49 3.61
C GLY A 128 3.39 16.50 3.76
N ILE A 129 2.79 16.98 2.66
CA ILE A 129 1.69 17.96 2.69
C ILE A 129 0.36 17.32 2.29
N ASN A 130 0.25 16.80 1.08
CA ASN A 130 -0.99 16.18 0.59
C ASN A 130 -0.87 14.66 0.38
N GLY A 131 0.26 14.09 0.71
CA GLY A 131 0.58 12.68 0.60
C GLY A 131 2.05 12.47 0.91
N PHE A 132 2.54 11.28 0.63
CA PHE A 132 3.94 10.92 0.86
C PHE A 132 4.55 10.31 -0.38
N LEU A 133 5.81 10.65 -0.64
CA LEU A 133 6.62 10.05 -1.70
C LEU A 133 7.72 9.19 -1.09
N PHE A 134 8.05 8.10 -1.77
CA PHE A 134 9.22 7.28 -1.48
C PHE A 134 10.01 7.03 -2.76
N SER A 135 11.30 6.74 -2.63
CA SER A 135 12.18 6.47 -3.78
C SER A 135 11.70 5.26 -4.56
N SER A 136 11.41 5.43 -5.86
CA SER A 136 10.91 4.38 -6.74
C SER A 136 11.78 3.12 -6.65
N GLY A 137 11.14 1.97 -6.47
CA GLY A 137 11.82 0.67 -6.34
C GLY A 137 12.44 0.38 -4.98
N SER A 138 12.46 1.32 -4.05
CA SER A 138 13.09 1.15 -2.74
C SER A 138 12.13 0.60 -1.69
N VAL A 139 12.30 -0.67 -1.34
CA VAL A 139 11.55 -1.31 -0.24
C VAL A 139 11.87 -0.64 1.10
N SER A 140 13.14 -0.34 1.36
CA SER A 140 13.56 0.27 2.62
C SER A 140 12.98 1.66 2.81
N ASP A 141 12.91 2.46 1.75
CA ASP A 141 12.34 3.80 1.82
C ASP A 141 10.82 3.74 2.01
N LEU A 142 10.13 2.87 1.29
CA LEU A 142 8.70 2.64 1.52
C LEU A 142 8.42 2.21 2.95
N THR A 143 9.19 1.26 3.48
CA THR A 143 9.07 0.82 4.88
C THR A 143 9.22 1.99 5.84
N SER A 144 10.23 2.85 5.63
CA SER A 144 10.46 4.02 6.48
C SER A 144 9.31 5.02 6.45
N VAL A 145 8.75 5.29 5.28
CA VAL A 145 7.59 6.19 5.13
C VAL A 145 6.36 5.60 5.83
N LEU A 146 6.09 4.31 5.66
CA LEU A 146 4.96 3.65 6.32
C LEU A 146 5.09 3.64 7.84
N LYS A 147 6.29 3.46 8.38
CA LYS A 147 6.55 3.57 9.81
C LYS A 147 6.18 4.95 10.36
N LYS A 148 6.54 6.02 9.66
CA LYS A 148 6.15 7.38 10.07
C LYS A 148 4.64 7.53 10.17
N ILE A 149 3.88 6.92 9.27
CA ILE A 149 2.41 6.94 9.29
C ILE A 149 1.87 6.10 10.43
N LEU A 150 2.45 4.92 10.67
CA LEU A 150 2.03 3.99 11.71
C LEU A 150 2.38 4.49 13.12
N ASP A 151 3.44 5.27 13.27
CA ASP A 151 3.89 5.82 14.55
C ASP A 151 3.11 7.08 14.98
N VAL A 152 2.27 7.64 14.11
CA VAL A 152 1.38 8.75 14.46
C VAL A 152 0.17 8.20 15.21
N GLU A 153 -0.04 8.72 16.44
CA GLU A 153 -1.21 8.40 17.28
C GLU A 153 -2.49 9.06 16.77
#